data_2d38020587873d5bf59cfaf7e85c2a1c
#
_entry.id   2d38020587873d5bf59cfaf7e85c2a1c
#
_cell.length_a   1.000
_cell.length_b   1.000
_cell.length_c   1.000
_cell.angle_alpha   90.00
_cell.angle_beta   90.00
_cell.angle_gamma   90.00
#
_symmetry.space_group_name_H-M   'P 1'
#
loop_
_entity.id
_entity.type
_entity.pdbx_description
1 polymer ?
#
loop_
_entity_poly.entity_id
_entity_poly.type
_entity_poly.pdbx_seq_one_letter_code
_entity_poly.pdbx_strand_id
1 'polypeptide(L)'
;MLNPTPVIKSQVMQRINQAPAAKVWTPVDFLDLGSRDAVDKTLQRMVASNDLRRIDRGLYDQPRMNALTGQPTAPDYRSVIEAVGRRDQVRVLIDGMTAANDLGLTNAVPGQVIVHTDGRLRPIQLGKLTLQFKLTAPSKLYWADRPAMRVVQALYWLRDGLKDGAQIDQDAIQAKLIRLLQDSNQGRAIRDDLRSGLHTVPSWMQQWIRDLLARSEQASTKASP
;
A
#
# COMPACT_ATOMS: atom_id res chain seq x y z
N MET A 1 -21.66 35.00 -15.81
CA MET A 1 -20.77 34.29 -14.86
C MET A 1 -20.86 32.83 -15.16
N LEU A 2 -19.80 32.24 -15.73
CA LEU A 2 -19.73 30.79 -16.03
C LEU A 2 -19.74 30.02 -14.71
N ASN A 3 -20.63 29.05 -14.59
CA ASN A 3 -20.78 28.23 -13.40
C ASN A 3 -19.51 27.33 -13.27
N PRO A 4 -18.61 27.50 -12.30
CA PRO A 4 -17.31 26.84 -12.26
C PRO A 4 -17.41 25.31 -12.02
N THR A 5 -18.58 24.84 -11.65
CA THR A 5 -18.82 23.46 -11.23
C THR A 5 -18.67 22.40 -12.36
N PRO A 6 -19.12 22.62 -13.61
CA PRO A 6 -18.96 21.63 -14.69
C PRO A 6 -17.49 21.50 -15.13
N VAL A 7 -16.70 22.56 -14.99
CA VAL A 7 -15.28 22.56 -15.35
C VAL A 7 -14.47 21.71 -14.36
N ILE A 8 -14.67 21.87 -13.05
CA ILE A 8 -13.98 21.08 -12.02
C ILE A 8 -14.35 19.60 -12.15
N LYS A 9 -15.65 19.25 -12.35
CA LYS A 9 -16.07 17.85 -12.52
C LYS A 9 -15.35 17.17 -13.69
N SER A 10 -15.27 17.81 -14.84
CA SER A 10 -14.62 17.24 -16.03
C SER A 10 -13.12 17.04 -15.80
N GLN A 11 -12.44 17.99 -15.15
CA GLN A 11 -11.01 17.87 -14.83
C GLN A 11 -10.74 16.76 -13.79
N VAL A 12 -11.60 16.64 -12.76
CA VAL A 12 -11.54 15.54 -11.79
C VAL A 12 -11.67 14.19 -12.50
N MET A 13 -12.70 14.01 -13.34
CA MET A 13 -12.91 12.78 -14.10
C MET A 13 -11.76 12.48 -15.04
N GLN A 14 -11.22 13.47 -15.73
CA GLN A 14 -10.05 13.30 -16.59
C GLN A 14 -8.85 12.76 -15.79
N ARG A 15 -8.57 13.36 -14.62
CA ARG A 15 -7.48 12.90 -13.73
C ARG A 15 -7.70 11.47 -13.23
N ILE A 16 -8.92 11.14 -12.85
CA ILE A 16 -9.28 9.78 -12.41
C ILE A 16 -9.07 8.76 -13.53
N ASN A 17 -9.51 9.06 -14.74
CA ASN A 17 -9.40 8.15 -15.88
C ASN A 17 -7.96 7.96 -16.38
N GLN A 18 -7.06 8.90 -16.12
CA GLN A 18 -5.63 8.82 -16.46
C GLN A 18 -4.79 8.09 -15.39
N ALA A 19 -5.35 7.88 -14.21
CA ALA A 19 -4.63 7.25 -13.10
C ALA A 19 -4.70 5.72 -13.16
N PRO A 20 -3.78 5.05 -12.45
CA PRO A 20 -3.88 3.61 -12.24
C PRO A 20 -5.23 3.23 -11.69
N ALA A 21 -5.71 2.10 -12.16
CA ALA A 21 -6.96 1.54 -11.69
C ALA A 21 -6.95 1.24 -10.18
N ALA A 22 -8.11 1.32 -9.54
CA ALA A 22 -8.30 1.12 -8.11
C ALA A 22 -7.64 2.17 -7.19
N LYS A 23 -7.15 3.29 -7.75
CA LYS A 23 -6.65 4.40 -6.92
C LYS A 23 -7.76 4.98 -6.06
N VAL A 24 -7.45 5.24 -4.79
CA VAL A 24 -8.32 5.95 -3.85
C VAL A 24 -7.91 7.41 -3.80
N TRP A 25 -8.89 8.28 -3.88
CA TRP A 25 -8.76 9.71 -4.00
C TRP A 25 -9.19 10.42 -2.72
N THR A 26 -8.54 11.54 -2.48
CA THR A 26 -8.89 12.46 -1.40
C THR A 26 -9.15 13.85 -1.97
N PRO A 27 -9.85 14.75 -1.27
CA PRO A 27 -10.00 16.12 -1.75
C PRO A 27 -8.67 16.85 -1.97
N VAL A 28 -7.62 16.46 -1.23
CA VAL A 28 -6.27 17.04 -1.37
C VAL A 28 -5.70 16.80 -2.78
N ASP A 29 -6.04 15.67 -3.40
CA ASP A 29 -5.56 15.31 -4.75
C ASP A 29 -6.10 16.24 -5.86
N PHE A 30 -7.03 17.16 -5.55
CA PHE A 30 -7.73 18.04 -6.50
C PHE A 30 -7.70 19.53 -6.11
N LEU A 31 -6.92 19.94 -5.11
CA LEU A 31 -6.88 21.34 -4.63
C LEU A 31 -6.29 22.32 -5.65
N ASP A 32 -5.57 21.83 -6.62
CA ASP A 32 -5.09 22.62 -7.77
C ASP A 32 -6.21 22.96 -8.78
N LEU A 33 -7.35 22.27 -8.72
CA LEU A 33 -8.49 22.47 -9.62
C LEU A 33 -9.50 23.51 -9.09
N GLY A 34 -9.39 23.90 -7.82
CA GLY A 34 -10.29 24.85 -7.21
C GLY A 34 -10.17 24.94 -5.69
N SER A 35 -10.99 25.79 -5.08
CA SER A 35 -11.05 25.91 -3.62
C SER A 35 -11.50 24.59 -2.98
N ARG A 36 -11.11 24.39 -1.72
CA ARG A 36 -11.50 23.20 -0.95
C ARG A 36 -13.01 22.95 -0.97
N ASP A 37 -13.80 23.99 -0.77
CA ASP A 37 -15.27 23.91 -0.81
C ASP A 37 -15.81 23.49 -2.17
N ALA A 38 -15.24 24.04 -3.26
CA ALA A 38 -15.65 23.70 -4.61
C ALA A 38 -15.32 22.24 -4.94
N VAL A 39 -14.15 21.76 -4.53
CA VAL A 39 -13.73 20.35 -4.68
C VAL A 39 -14.65 19.44 -3.86
N ASP A 40 -14.86 19.72 -2.58
CA ASP A 40 -15.72 18.90 -1.70
C ASP A 40 -17.17 18.82 -2.24
N LYS A 41 -17.76 19.92 -2.69
CA LYS A 41 -19.09 19.95 -3.31
C LYS A 41 -19.12 19.16 -4.62
N THR A 42 -18.06 19.24 -5.42
CA THR A 42 -17.96 18.48 -6.68
C THR A 42 -17.91 16.98 -6.39
N LEU A 43 -17.04 16.53 -5.48
CA LEU A 43 -16.94 15.11 -5.10
C LEU A 43 -18.25 14.58 -4.51
N GLN A 44 -18.95 15.38 -3.68
CA GLN A 44 -20.27 15.01 -3.16
C GLN A 44 -21.30 14.80 -4.28
N ARG A 45 -21.34 15.70 -5.28
CA ARG A 45 -22.23 15.56 -6.44
C ARG A 45 -21.89 14.35 -7.29
N MET A 46 -20.58 14.05 -7.46
CA MET A 46 -20.13 12.87 -8.19
C MET A 46 -20.51 11.56 -7.47
N VAL A 47 -20.55 11.57 -6.14
CA VAL A 47 -21.10 10.43 -5.38
C VAL A 47 -22.61 10.32 -5.57
N ALA A 48 -23.34 11.43 -5.52
CA ALA A 48 -24.79 11.45 -5.74
C ALA A 48 -25.20 10.99 -7.16
N SER A 49 -24.34 11.25 -8.17
CA SER A 49 -24.53 10.79 -9.56
C SER A 49 -23.94 9.39 -9.83
N ASN A 50 -23.43 8.67 -8.82
CA ASN A 50 -22.76 7.38 -8.93
C ASN A 50 -21.52 7.36 -9.83
N ASP A 51 -20.91 8.50 -10.13
CA ASP A 51 -19.61 8.58 -10.81
C ASP A 51 -18.48 8.11 -9.90
N LEU A 52 -18.63 8.32 -8.58
CA LEU A 52 -17.70 7.89 -7.53
C LEU A 52 -18.43 7.18 -6.40
N ARG A 53 -17.72 6.30 -5.71
CA ARG A 53 -18.15 5.75 -4.43
C ARG A 53 -17.41 6.46 -3.30
N ARG A 54 -18.12 6.80 -2.23
CA ARG A 54 -17.50 7.24 -0.98
C ARG A 54 -17.22 6.04 -0.11
N ILE A 55 -15.93 5.78 0.15
CA ILE A 55 -15.46 4.67 1.01
C ILE A 55 -15.61 5.05 2.48
N ASP A 56 -15.11 6.23 2.83
CA ASP A 56 -15.17 6.84 4.16
C ASP A 56 -15.11 8.36 4.01
N ARG A 57 -15.12 9.10 5.12
CA ARG A 57 -15.00 10.56 5.11
C ARG A 57 -13.72 11.00 4.39
N GLY A 58 -13.89 11.71 3.26
CA GLY A 58 -12.78 12.20 2.44
C GLY A 58 -11.99 11.11 1.70
N LEU A 59 -12.56 9.92 1.52
CA LEU A 59 -11.99 8.84 0.71
C LEU A 59 -12.97 8.42 -0.36
N TYR A 60 -12.54 8.46 -1.60
CA TYR A 60 -13.38 8.21 -2.78
C TYR A 60 -12.67 7.27 -3.76
N ASP A 61 -13.40 6.40 -4.40
CA ASP A 61 -12.92 5.61 -5.54
C ASP A 61 -13.94 5.55 -6.67
N GLN A 62 -13.50 5.09 -7.81
CA GLN A 62 -14.38 4.70 -8.91
C GLN A 62 -14.58 3.19 -8.85
N PRO A 63 -15.76 2.70 -8.43
CA PRO A 63 -16.00 1.26 -8.29
C PRO A 63 -15.95 0.59 -9.65
N ARG A 64 -15.28 -0.55 -9.74
CA ARG A 64 -15.29 -1.42 -10.91
C ARG A 64 -16.33 -2.49 -10.74
N MET A 65 -16.94 -2.86 -11.84
CA MET A 65 -17.85 -4.00 -11.84
C MET A 65 -17.06 -5.30 -11.99
N ASN A 66 -17.34 -6.25 -11.13
CA ASN A 66 -16.80 -7.60 -11.27
C ASN A 66 -17.55 -8.29 -12.44
N ALA A 67 -16.80 -8.68 -13.47
CA ALA A 67 -17.37 -9.27 -14.68
C ALA A 67 -18.13 -10.60 -14.42
N LEU A 68 -17.75 -11.33 -13.36
CA LEU A 68 -18.37 -12.62 -13.03
C LEU A 68 -19.66 -12.45 -12.20
N THR A 69 -19.67 -11.49 -11.28
CA THR A 69 -20.79 -11.34 -10.33
C THR A 69 -21.73 -10.19 -10.65
N GLY A 70 -21.33 -9.29 -11.56
CA GLY A 70 -22.08 -8.06 -11.84
C GLY A 70 -22.13 -7.07 -10.67
N GLN A 71 -21.37 -7.31 -9.60
CA GLN A 71 -21.35 -6.47 -8.41
C GLN A 71 -20.14 -5.55 -8.39
N PRO A 72 -20.24 -4.36 -7.76
CA PRO A 72 -19.09 -3.49 -7.56
C PRO A 72 -17.99 -4.20 -6.74
N THR A 73 -16.75 -4.15 -7.20
CA THR A 73 -15.61 -4.68 -6.45
C THR A 73 -15.39 -3.89 -5.15
N ALA A 74 -14.90 -4.57 -4.11
CA ALA A 74 -14.44 -3.89 -2.91
C ALA A 74 -13.28 -2.93 -3.22
N PRO A 75 -13.13 -1.82 -2.47
CA PRO A 75 -11.94 -0.96 -2.59
C PRO A 75 -10.66 -1.76 -2.31
N ASP A 76 -9.60 -1.46 -3.04
CA ASP A 76 -8.28 -2.02 -2.71
C ASP A 76 -7.77 -1.41 -1.40
N TYR A 77 -7.59 -2.24 -0.39
CA TYR A 77 -7.20 -1.78 0.94
C TYR A 77 -5.81 -1.10 0.96
N ARG A 78 -4.90 -1.48 0.04
CA ARG A 78 -3.57 -0.84 -0.08
C ARG A 78 -3.73 0.61 -0.50
N SER A 79 -4.53 0.85 -1.53
CA SER A 79 -4.86 2.20 -2.02
C SER A 79 -5.61 3.02 -0.96
N VAL A 80 -6.47 2.37 -0.15
CA VAL A 80 -7.14 3.05 0.98
C VAL A 80 -6.13 3.49 2.04
N ILE A 81 -5.19 2.61 2.44
CA ILE A 81 -4.14 2.94 3.42
C ILE A 81 -3.27 4.11 2.93
N GLU A 82 -2.83 4.08 1.68
CA GLU A 82 -2.06 5.16 1.08
C GLU A 82 -2.85 6.49 1.04
N ALA A 83 -4.14 6.44 0.72
CA ALA A 83 -5.00 7.62 0.73
C ALA A 83 -5.22 8.18 2.14
N VAL A 84 -5.33 7.31 3.15
CA VAL A 84 -5.39 7.72 4.57
C VAL A 84 -4.11 8.43 4.98
N GLY A 85 -2.94 7.90 4.63
CA GLY A 85 -1.65 8.55 4.88
C GLY A 85 -1.60 9.98 4.32
N ARG A 86 -2.04 10.15 3.05
CA ARG A 86 -2.10 11.47 2.40
C ARG A 86 -3.14 12.39 3.00
N ARG A 87 -4.35 11.88 3.31
CA ARG A 87 -5.46 12.67 3.85
C ARG A 87 -5.14 13.23 5.23
N ASP A 88 -4.61 12.37 6.11
CA ASP A 88 -4.41 12.69 7.52
C ASP A 88 -2.97 13.11 7.84
N GLN A 89 -2.08 13.07 6.83
CA GLN A 89 -0.65 13.39 6.94
C GLN A 89 0.03 12.58 8.05
N VAL A 90 -0.25 11.29 8.09
CA VAL A 90 0.29 10.35 9.04
C VAL A 90 1.15 9.31 8.33
N ARG A 91 2.15 8.78 9.04
CA ARG A 91 2.92 7.62 8.57
C ARG A 91 2.10 6.36 8.74
N VAL A 92 2.20 5.45 7.76
CA VAL A 92 1.49 4.18 7.76
C VAL A 92 2.46 3.01 7.61
N LEU A 93 2.31 2.00 8.47
CA LEU A 93 3.12 0.80 8.47
C LEU A 93 2.20 -0.40 8.63
N ILE A 94 2.08 -1.24 7.61
CA ILE A 94 1.23 -2.44 7.66
C ILE A 94 1.84 -3.51 8.57
N ASP A 95 1.01 -4.37 9.15
CA ASP A 95 1.46 -5.51 9.94
C ASP A 95 2.17 -6.58 9.10
N GLY A 96 2.94 -7.44 9.77
CA GLY A 96 3.79 -8.40 9.10
C GLY A 96 3.03 -9.51 8.36
N MET A 97 1.89 -9.98 8.86
CA MET A 97 1.07 -10.98 8.19
C MET A 97 0.48 -10.44 6.89
N THR A 98 -0.04 -9.22 6.93
CA THR A 98 -0.53 -8.51 5.75
C THR A 98 0.59 -8.31 4.73
N ALA A 99 1.78 -7.89 5.18
CA ALA A 99 2.95 -7.75 4.32
C ALA A 99 3.38 -9.07 3.66
N ALA A 100 3.40 -10.16 4.42
CA ALA A 100 3.72 -11.49 3.90
C ALA A 100 2.68 -11.98 2.87
N ASN A 101 1.40 -11.72 3.12
CA ASN A 101 0.33 -12.04 2.16
C ASN A 101 0.46 -11.19 0.88
N ASP A 102 0.73 -9.88 1.01
CA ASP A 102 0.94 -8.99 -0.13
C ASP A 102 2.08 -9.44 -1.05
N LEU A 103 3.12 -10.02 -0.48
CA LEU A 103 4.27 -10.54 -1.20
C LEU A 103 4.09 -12.00 -1.65
N GLY A 104 2.93 -12.60 -1.39
CA GLY A 104 2.66 -14.01 -1.71
C GLY A 104 3.54 -15.00 -0.94
N LEU A 105 4.06 -14.61 0.22
CA LEU A 105 4.89 -15.46 1.09
C LEU A 105 4.06 -16.35 2.00
N THR A 106 2.77 -16.12 2.10
CA THR A 106 1.81 -16.91 2.84
C THR A 106 0.46 -16.94 2.13
N ASN A 107 -0.29 -18.02 2.34
CA ASN A 107 -1.68 -18.14 1.90
C ASN A 107 -2.69 -17.68 2.98
N ALA A 108 -2.20 -17.23 4.14
CA ALA A 108 -3.06 -16.69 5.19
C ALA A 108 -3.72 -15.39 4.70
N VAL A 109 -5.05 -15.39 4.66
CA VAL A 109 -5.84 -14.21 4.27
C VAL A 109 -6.29 -13.51 5.56
N PRO A 110 -5.80 -12.29 5.85
CA PRO A 110 -6.22 -11.58 7.04
C PRO A 110 -7.69 -11.13 6.91
N GLY A 111 -8.53 -11.45 7.90
CA GLY A 111 -9.87 -10.86 8.03
C GLY A 111 -9.82 -9.39 8.51
N GLN A 112 -8.69 -8.98 9.01
CA GLN A 112 -8.39 -7.65 9.53
C GLN A 112 -6.97 -7.26 9.15
N VAL A 113 -6.78 -6.04 8.67
CA VAL A 113 -5.46 -5.45 8.40
C VAL A 113 -5.13 -4.46 9.50
N ILE A 114 -4.01 -4.68 10.20
CA ILE A 114 -3.52 -3.76 11.22
C ILE A 114 -2.54 -2.79 10.57
N VAL A 115 -2.81 -1.50 10.73
CA VAL A 115 -1.96 -0.41 10.25
C VAL A 115 -1.44 0.38 11.44
N HIS A 116 -0.13 0.32 11.66
CA HIS A 116 0.54 1.14 12.66
C HIS A 116 0.72 2.56 12.13
N THR A 117 0.40 3.56 12.96
CA THR A 117 0.46 4.97 12.55
C THR A 117 0.77 5.87 13.75
N ASP A 118 1.31 7.05 13.49
CA ASP A 118 1.54 8.09 14.51
C ASP A 118 0.32 9.00 14.76
N GLY A 119 -0.78 8.78 14.05
CA GLY A 119 -2.06 9.46 14.25
C GLY A 119 -3.11 8.57 14.91
N ARG A 120 -4.07 9.19 15.61
CA ARG A 120 -5.25 8.50 16.12
C ARG A 120 -6.34 8.46 15.06
N LEU A 121 -6.54 7.29 14.47
CA LEU A 121 -7.51 7.08 13.39
C LEU A 121 -8.59 6.08 13.84
N ARG A 122 -9.77 6.23 13.25
CA ARG A 122 -10.88 5.27 13.44
C ARG A 122 -10.74 4.12 12.46
N PRO A 123 -11.20 2.91 12.81
CA PRO A 123 -11.26 1.80 11.88
C PRO A 123 -12.09 2.15 10.64
N ILE A 124 -11.69 1.58 9.49
CA ILE A 124 -12.43 1.71 8.23
C ILE A 124 -12.89 0.31 7.80
N GLN A 125 -14.19 0.19 7.52
CA GLN A 125 -14.78 -1.07 7.05
C GLN A 125 -14.81 -1.12 5.52
N LEU A 126 -14.21 -2.15 4.93
CA LEU A 126 -14.17 -2.40 3.49
C LEU A 126 -14.89 -3.71 3.16
N GLY A 127 -16.21 -3.71 3.17
CA GLY A 127 -17.00 -4.94 3.06
C GLY A 127 -16.75 -5.87 4.25
N LYS A 128 -16.15 -7.04 4.00
CA LYS A 128 -15.80 -8.03 5.06
C LYS A 128 -14.44 -7.75 5.72
N LEU A 129 -13.60 -6.89 5.14
CA LEU A 129 -12.27 -6.55 5.65
C LEU A 129 -12.36 -5.29 6.52
N THR A 130 -11.68 -5.29 7.66
CA THR A 130 -11.54 -4.12 8.54
C THR A 130 -10.10 -3.63 8.53
N LEU A 131 -9.90 -2.34 8.25
CA LEU A 131 -8.63 -1.65 8.50
C LEU A 131 -8.63 -1.12 9.93
N GLN A 132 -7.77 -1.66 10.77
CA GLN A 132 -7.60 -1.26 12.17
C GLN A 132 -6.34 -0.42 12.32
N PHE A 133 -6.48 0.82 12.76
CA PHE A 133 -5.33 1.70 12.98
C PHE A 133 -4.86 1.62 14.42
N LYS A 134 -3.55 1.40 14.60
CA LYS A 134 -2.91 1.28 15.91
C LYS A 134 -1.92 2.42 16.10
N LEU A 135 -2.19 3.29 17.08
CA LEU A 135 -1.27 4.35 17.45
C LEU A 135 0.07 3.74 17.89
N THR A 136 1.14 4.17 17.28
CA THR A 136 2.48 3.61 17.44
C THR A 136 3.49 4.74 17.56
N ALA A 137 4.46 4.59 18.47
CA ALA A 137 5.49 5.60 18.67
C ALA A 137 6.30 5.83 17.38
N PRO A 138 6.64 7.08 17.04
CA PRO A 138 7.38 7.42 15.82
C PRO A 138 8.68 6.66 15.63
N SER A 139 9.38 6.31 16.72
CA SER A 139 10.61 5.51 16.67
C SER A 139 10.45 4.09 16.12
N LYS A 140 9.22 3.55 16.17
CA LYS A 140 8.87 2.22 15.64
C LYS A 140 8.37 2.26 14.19
N LEU A 141 8.24 3.46 13.62
CA LEU A 141 7.72 3.69 12.27
C LEU A 141 8.84 4.00 11.25
N TYR A 142 10.07 3.57 11.51
CA TYR A 142 11.19 3.82 10.59
C TYR A 142 10.91 3.36 9.15
N TRP A 143 10.27 2.19 9.02
CA TRP A 143 9.98 1.58 7.73
C TRP A 143 8.64 2.03 7.12
N ALA A 144 7.89 2.90 7.80
CA ALA A 144 6.63 3.43 7.28
C ALA A 144 6.85 4.19 5.97
N ASP A 145 5.97 3.98 5.00
CA ASP A 145 5.96 4.63 3.68
C ASP A 145 7.26 4.44 2.87
N ARG A 146 8.12 3.51 3.25
CA ARG A 146 9.38 3.22 2.57
C ARG A 146 9.22 2.07 1.57
N PRO A 147 10.00 2.06 0.46
CA PRO A 147 9.92 1.00 -0.55
C PRO A 147 10.08 -0.42 0.01
N ALA A 148 10.97 -0.62 0.97
CA ALA A 148 11.25 -1.94 1.58
C ALA A 148 10.30 -2.31 2.72
N MET A 149 9.33 -1.47 3.08
CA MET A 149 8.42 -1.69 4.21
C MET A 149 7.83 -3.10 4.24
N ARG A 150 7.26 -3.56 3.13
CA ARG A 150 6.61 -4.88 3.06
C ARG A 150 7.60 -6.01 3.27
N VAL A 151 8.80 -5.91 2.71
CA VAL A 151 9.84 -6.93 2.86
C VAL A 151 10.24 -7.06 4.33
N VAL A 152 10.54 -5.93 4.99
CA VAL A 152 10.97 -5.93 6.38
C VAL A 152 9.86 -6.42 7.32
N GLN A 153 8.62 -5.97 7.11
CA GLN A 153 7.49 -6.41 7.93
C GLN A 153 7.19 -7.90 7.76
N ALA A 154 7.24 -8.41 6.54
CA ALA A 154 7.07 -9.83 6.26
C ALA A 154 8.16 -10.67 6.93
N LEU A 155 9.42 -10.23 6.90
CA LEU A 155 10.52 -10.92 7.57
C LEU A 155 10.35 -10.94 9.10
N TYR A 156 9.87 -9.85 9.71
CA TYR A 156 9.54 -9.86 11.13
C TYR A 156 8.49 -10.91 11.48
N TRP A 157 7.46 -11.05 10.66
CA TRP A 157 6.39 -12.02 10.87
C TRP A 157 6.86 -13.47 10.65
N LEU A 158 7.72 -13.68 9.65
CA LEU A 158 8.29 -14.99 9.33
C LEU A 158 9.42 -15.41 10.27
N ARG A 159 9.80 -14.57 11.22
CA ARG A 159 10.99 -14.71 12.07
C ARG A 159 11.22 -16.10 12.63
N ASP A 160 10.20 -16.67 13.25
CA ASP A 160 10.36 -17.93 13.97
C ASP A 160 10.55 -19.09 12.98
N GLY A 161 9.78 -19.13 11.89
CA GLY A 161 10.00 -20.11 10.83
C GLY A 161 11.32 -19.96 10.07
N LEU A 162 11.85 -18.74 9.94
CA LEU A 162 13.15 -18.49 9.32
C LEU A 162 14.33 -18.87 10.22
N LYS A 163 14.16 -18.87 11.55
CA LYS A 163 15.19 -19.25 12.50
C LYS A 163 15.28 -20.76 12.71
N ASP A 164 14.13 -21.40 12.87
CA ASP A 164 14.05 -22.79 13.31
C ASP A 164 14.05 -23.79 12.16
N GLY A 165 13.94 -23.33 10.91
CA GLY A 165 14.04 -24.15 9.69
C GLY A 165 12.92 -25.18 9.51
N ALA A 166 11.96 -25.26 10.41
CA ALA A 166 11.16 -26.46 10.59
C ALA A 166 9.82 -26.50 9.81
N GLN A 167 9.29 -25.38 9.35
CA GLN A 167 7.95 -25.35 8.70
C GLN A 167 7.81 -24.38 7.52
N ILE A 168 8.84 -23.62 7.20
CA ILE A 168 8.80 -22.63 6.13
C ILE A 168 9.82 -23.01 5.06
N ASP A 169 9.38 -23.11 3.81
CA ASP A 169 10.27 -23.27 2.67
C ASP A 169 11.05 -21.96 2.45
N GLN A 170 12.22 -21.89 3.08
CA GLN A 170 13.11 -20.71 3.01
C GLN A 170 13.56 -20.43 1.58
N ASP A 171 13.80 -21.47 0.77
CA ASP A 171 14.24 -21.32 -0.61
C ASP A 171 13.13 -20.72 -1.47
N ALA A 172 11.88 -21.15 -1.29
CA ALA A 172 10.75 -20.58 -1.98
C ALA A 172 10.53 -19.09 -1.59
N ILE A 173 10.68 -18.74 -0.31
CA ILE A 173 10.61 -17.35 0.17
C ILE A 173 11.71 -16.52 -0.45
N GLN A 174 12.96 -16.98 -0.41
CA GLN A 174 14.09 -16.29 -1.01
C GLN A 174 13.90 -16.09 -2.51
N ALA A 175 13.46 -17.11 -3.23
CA ALA A 175 13.23 -17.04 -4.67
C ALA A 175 12.17 -15.95 -5.01
N LYS A 176 11.09 -15.87 -4.24
CA LYS A 176 10.05 -14.85 -4.43
C LYS A 176 10.59 -13.44 -4.16
N LEU A 177 11.35 -13.27 -3.07
CA LEU A 177 11.93 -11.96 -2.73
C LEU A 177 13.03 -11.55 -3.71
N ILE A 178 13.85 -12.48 -4.21
CA ILE A 178 14.84 -12.19 -5.27
C ILE A 178 14.13 -11.66 -6.52
N ARG A 179 13.05 -12.31 -6.96
CA ARG A 179 12.26 -11.81 -8.12
C ARG A 179 11.73 -10.40 -7.89
N LEU A 180 11.24 -10.10 -6.68
CA LEU A 180 10.79 -8.76 -6.32
C LEU A 180 11.94 -7.74 -6.40
N LEU A 181 13.13 -8.10 -5.90
CA LEU A 181 14.31 -7.23 -5.94
C LEU A 181 14.87 -7.02 -7.36
N GLN A 182 14.53 -7.91 -8.29
CA GLN A 182 14.90 -7.82 -9.71
C GLN A 182 13.83 -7.13 -10.57
N ASP A 183 12.66 -6.81 -9.99
CA ASP A 183 11.60 -6.10 -10.70
C ASP A 183 12.10 -4.77 -11.27
N SER A 184 11.84 -4.51 -12.55
CA SER A 184 12.35 -3.33 -13.26
C SER A 184 11.81 -2.01 -12.73
N ASN A 185 10.61 -2.01 -12.13
CA ASN A 185 9.92 -0.80 -11.69
C ASN A 185 10.28 -0.43 -10.25
N GLN A 186 10.29 -1.41 -9.34
CA GLN A 186 10.44 -1.16 -7.90
C GLN A 186 11.67 -1.81 -7.26
N GLY A 187 12.27 -2.80 -7.90
CA GLY A 187 13.35 -3.61 -7.31
C GLY A 187 14.56 -2.78 -6.89
N ARG A 188 14.98 -1.79 -7.71
CA ARG A 188 16.09 -0.89 -7.38
C ARG A 188 15.79 -0.08 -6.11
N ALA A 189 14.62 0.56 -6.04
CA ALA A 189 14.23 1.35 -4.88
C ALA A 189 14.20 0.52 -3.60
N ILE A 190 13.69 -0.72 -3.67
CA ILE A 190 13.65 -1.64 -2.52
C ILE A 190 15.06 -2.03 -2.09
N ARG A 191 15.97 -2.39 -3.03
CA ARG A 191 17.38 -2.75 -2.69
C ARG A 191 18.11 -1.59 -2.01
N ASP A 192 17.99 -0.39 -2.56
CA ASP A 192 18.66 0.80 -2.02
C ASP A 192 18.12 1.15 -0.64
N ASP A 193 16.82 0.98 -0.44
CA ASP A 193 16.15 1.19 0.83
C ASP A 193 16.57 0.15 1.89
N LEU A 194 16.66 -1.13 1.53
CA LEU A 194 17.15 -2.19 2.41
C LEU A 194 18.60 -1.93 2.85
N ARG A 195 19.49 -1.49 1.93
CA ARG A 195 20.87 -1.14 2.27
C ARG A 195 20.94 0.01 3.26
N SER A 196 20.19 1.08 3.01
CA SER A 196 20.19 2.28 3.85
C SER A 196 19.66 2.03 5.25
N GLY A 197 18.63 1.17 5.38
CA GLY A 197 17.96 0.87 6.64
C GLY A 197 18.50 -0.35 7.38
N LEU A 198 19.53 -1.03 6.88
CA LEU A 198 20.04 -2.30 7.43
C LEU A 198 20.39 -2.22 8.92
N HIS A 199 20.91 -1.09 9.37
CA HIS A 199 21.30 -0.84 10.76
C HIS A 199 20.11 -0.79 11.73
N THR A 200 18.88 -0.65 11.25
CA THR A 200 17.66 -0.52 12.07
C THR A 200 16.99 -1.86 12.38
N VAL A 201 17.41 -2.93 11.71
CA VAL A 201 16.84 -4.27 11.89
C VAL A 201 17.74 -5.16 12.76
N PRO A 202 17.18 -6.20 13.42
CA PRO A 202 17.96 -7.12 14.25
C PRO A 202 19.06 -7.85 13.47
N SER A 203 20.14 -8.27 14.16
CA SER A 203 21.31 -8.91 13.54
C SER A 203 20.98 -10.11 12.65
N TRP A 204 20.04 -10.97 13.06
CA TRP A 204 19.60 -12.11 12.26
C TRP A 204 18.99 -11.68 10.91
N MET A 205 18.21 -10.59 10.91
CA MET A 205 17.59 -10.06 9.71
C MET A 205 18.61 -9.33 8.84
N GLN A 206 19.61 -8.65 9.46
CA GLN A 206 20.69 -8.02 8.71
C GLN A 206 21.44 -9.03 7.84
N GLN A 207 21.80 -10.19 8.41
CA GLN A 207 22.49 -11.22 7.66
C GLN A 207 21.61 -11.74 6.52
N TRP A 208 20.36 -12.05 6.80
CA TRP A 208 19.41 -12.55 5.82
C TRP A 208 19.19 -11.55 4.65
N ILE A 209 19.12 -10.26 4.95
CA ILE A 209 18.99 -9.19 3.93
C ILE A 209 20.28 -9.08 3.11
N ARG A 210 21.48 -9.17 3.70
CA ARG A 210 22.75 -9.16 2.95
C ARG A 210 22.82 -10.31 1.95
N ASP A 211 22.46 -11.50 2.38
CA ASP A 211 22.46 -12.70 1.53
C ASP A 211 21.45 -12.57 0.39
N LEU A 212 20.26 -12.02 0.68
CA LEU A 212 19.23 -11.76 -0.31
C LEU A 212 19.68 -10.74 -1.36
N LEU A 213 20.31 -9.64 -0.94
CA LEU A 213 20.84 -8.61 -1.84
C LEU A 213 21.96 -9.17 -2.74
N ALA A 214 22.91 -9.89 -2.17
CA ALA A 214 24.01 -10.51 -2.92
C ALA A 214 23.49 -11.49 -4.00
N ARG A 215 22.53 -12.36 -3.65
CA ARG A 215 21.92 -13.30 -4.59
C ARG A 215 21.12 -12.58 -5.69
N SER A 216 20.43 -11.48 -5.37
CA SER A 216 19.68 -10.72 -6.36
C SER A 216 20.57 -10.07 -7.41
N GLU A 217 21.79 -9.67 -7.05
CA GLU A 217 22.79 -9.06 -7.94
C GLU A 217 23.47 -10.13 -8.83
N GLN A 218 23.85 -11.27 -8.26
CA GLN A 218 24.44 -12.37 -9.01
C GLN A 218 23.52 -12.91 -10.12
N ALA A 219 22.22 -13.01 -9.82
CA ALA A 219 21.24 -13.45 -10.79
C ALA A 219 21.02 -12.45 -11.92
N SER A 220 21.15 -11.13 -11.63
CA SER A 220 21.07 -10.07 -12.66
C SER A 220 22.26 -10.10 -13.62
N THR A 221 23.46 -10.42 -13.11
CA THR A 221 24.70 -10.51 -13.91
C THR A 221 24.69 -11.73 -14.84
N LYS A 222 24.01 -12.83 -14.45
CA LYS A 222 23.86 -14.01 -15.30
C LYS A 222 22.79 -13.90 -16.40
N ALA A 223 21.90 -12.92 -16.30
CA ALA A 223 20.81 -12.69 -17.24
C ALA A 223 21.15 -11.62 -18.32
N SER A 224 22.33 -11.00 -18.25
CA SER A 224 22.84 -10.12 -19.32
C SER A 224 23.75 -10.94 -20.22
N PRO A 225 23.36 -11.17 -21.50
CA PRO A 225 24.16 -11.90 -22.50
C PRO A 225 25.41 -11.12 -22.91
#